data_ca439fefd3eb1fd12042d9d44fa2328d
#
_entry.id   ca439fefd3eb1fd12042d9d44fa2328d
#
_cell.length_a   1.000
_cell.length_b   1.000
_cell.length_c   1.000
_cell.angle_alpha   90.00
_cell.angle_beta   90.00
_cell.angle_gamma   90.00
#
_symmetry.space_group_name_H-M   'P 1'
#
loop_
_entity.id
_entity.type
_entity.pdbx_description
1 polymer ?
#
loop_
_entity_poly.entity_id
_entity_poly.type
_entity_poly.pdbx_seq_one_letter_code
_entity_poly.pdbx_strand_id
1 'polypeptide(L)'
;MFESLRARKALARELPLKRVLREQWRSVLLSMLVSWLLTAAIVVVILMTPALMQRLFALPVATTLSANSVATFALACGCLAFGWAADRYGAARILGIGSALLLCAVYALYFGVAHDGGLLRPLYSIAGFCVGVVGVVPTIMVRAFEPAVRFSGLSFSYNLAYALFGGLTPLMVILLMRLSPMAPAHYVAALCLAGVLVAIWLHRGRTDSLNRSV
;
A
#
# COMPACT_ATOMS: atom_id res chain seq x y z
N MET A 1 -4.66 -42.40 -18.83
CA MET A 1 -5.61 -41.82 -17.88
C MET A 1 -5.13 -41.91 -16.43
N PHE A 2 -4.64 -43.06 -15.94
CA PHE A 2 -4.16 -43.24 -14.56
C PHE A 2 -2.81 -42.57 -14.28
N GLU A 3 -1.89 -42.45 -15.24
CA GLU A 3 -0.61 -41.76 -15.08
C GLU A 3 -0.78 -40.23 -14.97
N SER A 4 -1.73 -39.64 -15.70
CA SER A 4 -2.04 -38.22 -15.59
C SER A 4 -2.63 -37.85 -14.22
N LEU A 5 -3.39 -38.76 -13.59
CA LEU A 5 -3.91 -38.58 -12.23
C LEU A 5 -2.82 -38.75 -11.16
N ARG A 6 -1.84 -39.66 -11.38
CA ARG A 6 -0.67 -39.80 -10.49
C ARG A 6 0.26 -38.61 -10.59
N ALA A 7 0.51 -38.07 -11.79
CA ALA A 7 1.28 -36.86 -12.00
C ALA A 7 0.59 -35.62 -11.37
N ARG A 8 -0.73 -35.49 -11.50
CA ARG A 8 -1.50 -34.43 -10.81
C ARG A 8 -1.47 -34.57 -9.28
N LYS A 9 -1.53 -35.79 -8.74
CA LYS A 9 -1.41 -36.07 -7.30
C LYS A 9 0.01 -35.86 -6.78
N ALA A 10 1.04 -36.12 -7.57
CA ALA A 10 2.43 -35.84 -7.22
C ALA A 10 2.71 -34.32 -7.22
N LEU A 11 2.18 -33.57 -8.18
CA LEU A 11 2.23 -32.12 -8.21
C LEU A 11 1.45 -31.47 -7.03
N ALA A 12 0.37 -32.11 -6.57
CA ALA A 12 -0.36 -31.66 -5.38
C ALA A 12 0.35 -32.00 -4.04
N ARG A 13 1.39 -32.86 -4.08
CA ARG A 13 2.19 -33.23 -2.90
C ARG A 13 3.35 -32.30 -2.57
N GLU A 14 3.84 -31.54 -3.52
CA GLU A 14 4.75 -30.43 -3.17
C GLU A 14 3.91 -29.33 -2.51
N LEU A 15 4.23 -29.01 -1.24
CA LEU A 15 3.59 -27.92 -0.52
C LEU A 15 3.65 -26.67 -1.39
N PRO A 16 2.50 -26.10 -1.83
CA PRO A 16 2.47 -24.95 -2.77
C PRO A 16 3.33 -23.79 -2.28
N LEU A 17 3.45 -23.65 -0.97
CA LEU A 17 4.27 -22.63 -0.32
C LEU A 17 5.78 -22.82 -0.58
N LYS A 18 6.30 -24.06 -0.56
CA LYS A 18 7.71 -24.35 -0.85
C LYS A 18 8.06 -23.97 -2.28
N ARG A 19 7.17 -24.25 -3.22
CA ARG A 19 7.31 -23.86 -4.62
C ARG A 19 7.28 -22.32 -4.79
N VAL A 20 6.37 -21.63 -4.11
CA VAL A 20 6.30 -20.15 -4.11
C VAL A 20 7.63 -19.54 -3.65
N LEU A 21 8.15 -19.99 -2.50
CA LEU A 21 9.38 -19.44 -1.92
C LEU A 21 10.63 -19.74 -2.78
N ARG A 22 10.68 -20.89 -3.46
CA ARG A 22 11.81 -21.28 -4.27
C ARG A 22 11.79 -20.66 -5.67
N GLU A 23 10.63 -20.66 -6.34
CA GLU A 23 10.51 -20.30 -7.75
C GLU A 23 9.99 -18.86 -7.96
N GLN A 24 9.20 -18.33 -7.01
CA GLN A 24 8.54 -17.03 -7.15
C GLN A 24 8.89 -16.03 -6.04
N TRP A 25 10.10 -16.13 -5.46
CA TRP A 25 10.54 -15.24 -4.39
C TRP A 25 10.50 -13.74 -4.76
N ARG A 26 10.72 -13.40 -6.04
CA ARG A 26 10.61 -12.02 -6.54
C ARG A 26 9.17 -11.50 -6.44
N SER A 27 8.19 -12.34 -6.78
CA SER A 27 6.76 -12.03 -6.64
C SER A 27 6.37 -11.88 -5.16
N VAL A 28 6.95 -12.70 -4.28
CA VAL A 28 6.77 -12.57 -2.83
C VAL A 28 7.30 -11.23 -2.34
N LEU A 29 8.55 -10.87 -2.68
CA LEU A 29 9.14 -9.59 -2.28
C LEU A 29 8.38 -8.38 -2.81
N LEU A 30 7.98 -8.42 -4.10
CA LEU A 30 7.15 -7.37 -4.69
C LEU A 30 5.83 -7.22 -3.94
N SER A 31 5.14 -8.34 -3.67
CA SER A 31 3.87 -8.33 -2.95
C SER A 31 4.03 -7.83 -1.52
N MET A 32 5.10 -8.22 -0.84
CA MET A 32 5.40 -7.71 0.51
C MET A 32 5.67 -6.20 0.51
N LEU A 33 6.41 -5.68 -0.48
CA LEU A 33 6.72 -4.26 -0.58
C LEU A 33 5.47 -3.42 -0.83
N VAL A 34 4.60 -3.82 -1.78
CA VAL A 34 3.35 -3.08 -2.02
C VAL A 34 2.36 -3.24 -0.86
N SER A 35 2.38 -4.37 -0.15
CA SER A 35 1.60 -4.55 1.09
C SER A 35 2.12 -3.66 2.23
N TRP A 36 3.43 -3.43 2.30
CA TRP A 36 4.00 -2.48 3.26
C TRP A 36 3.53 -1.05 2.99
N LEU A 37 3.54 -0.60 1.73
CA LEU A 37 2.97 0.68 1.35
C LEU A 37 1.48 0.79 1.78
N LEU A 38 0.67 -0.23 1.48
CA LEU A 38 -0.74 -0.31 1.88
C LEU A 38 -0.88 -0.20 3.41
N THR A 39 -0.12 -1.00 4.15
CA THR A 39 -0.17 -1.03 5.62
C THR A 39 0.24 0.32 6.20
N ALA A 40 1.33 0.92 5.72
CA ALA A 40 1.79 2.21 6.19
C ALA A 40 0.79 3.34 5.91
N ALA A 41 0.22 3.37 4.71
CA ALA A 41 -0.77 4.37 4.34
C ALA A 41 -2.01 4.30 5.25
N ILE A 42 -2.57 3.11 5.48
CA ILE A 42 -3.74 2.93 6.36
C ILE A 42 -3.36 3.19 7.82
N VAL A 43 -2.30 2.57 8.32
CA VAL A 43 -1.94 2.66 9.75
C VAL A 43 -1.56 4.09 10.12
N VAL A 44 -0.68 4.73 9.36
CA VAL A 44 -0.20 6.07 9.71
C VAL A 44 -1.25 7.13 9.42
N VAL A 45 -1.80 7.15 8.19
CA VAL A 45 -2.69 8.24 7.78
C VAL A 45 -4.08 8.11 8.37
N ILE A 46 -4.64 6.89 8.51
CA ILE A 46 -6.01 6.74 9.02
C ILE A 46 -6.03 6.41 10.52
N LEU A 47 -5.24 5.43 10.96
CA LEU A 47 -5.35 4.96 12.35
C LEU A 47 -4.57 5.83 13.35
N MET A 48 -3.35 6.29 12.99
CA MET A 48 -2.51 7.05 13.92
C MET A 48 -2.76 8.57 13.85
N THR A 49 -3.15 9.13 12.70
CA THR A 49 -3.25 10.58 12.52
C THR A 49 -4.16 11.27 13.55
N PRO A 50 -5.32 10.76 13.97
CA PRO A 50 -6.10 11.44 15.01
C PRO A 50 -5.31 11.65 16.31
N ALA A 51 -4.65 10.61 16.80
CA ALA A 51 -3.82 10.68 18.00
C ALA A 51 -2.58 11.56 17.81
N LEU A 52 -1.97 11.51 16.62
CA LEU A 52 -0.82 12.35 16.28
C LEU A 52 -1.18 13.84 16.23
N MET A 53 -2.32 14.19 15.66
CA MET A 53 -2.81 15.58 15.61
C MET A 53 -3.13 16.14 16.99
N GLN A 54 -3.70 15.31 17.88
CA GLN A 54 -3.90 15.68 19.27
C GLN A 54 -2.56 15.91 20.01
N ARG A 55 -1.61 15.02 19.81
CA ARG A 55 -0.31 15.08 20.49
C ARG A 55 0.61 16.18 19.97
N LEU A 56 0.69 16.37 18.65
CA LEU A 56 1.63 17.30 18.01
C LEU A 56 1.10 18.74 17.99
N PHE A 57 -0.22 18.90 17.78
CA PHE A 57 -0.83 20.20 17.55
C PHE A 57 -1.90 20.56 18.59
N ALA A 58 -2.03 19.76 19.66
CA ALA A 58 -2.98 19.97 20.75
C ALA A 58 -4.44 20.16 20.27
N LEU A 59 -4.82 19.53 19.15
CA LEU A 59 -6.17 19.66 18.59
C LEU A 59 -7.19 18.88 19.42
N PRO A 60 -8.44 19.40 19.54
CA PRO A 60 -9.48 18.72 20.30
C PRO A 60 -9.81 17.33 19.75
N VAL A 61 -10.08 16.37 20.64
CA VAL A 61 -10.44 14.98 20.29
C VAL A 61 -11.63 14.93 19.33
N ALA A 62 -12.70 15.68 19.62
CA ALA A 62 -13.89 15.73 18.78
C ALA A 62 -13.58 16.18 17.34
N THR A 63 -12.71 17.18 17.18
CA THR A 63 -12.30 17.71 15.88
C THR A 63 -11.50 16.66 15.10
N THR A 64 -10.51 16.01 15.74
CA THR A 64 -9.67 15.01 15.08
C THR A 64 -10.44 13.76 14.71
N LEU A 65 -11.34 13.27 15.55
CA LEU A 65 -12.17 12.11 15.26
C LEU A 65 -13.22 12.40 14.16
N SER A 66 -13.86 13.58 14.19
CA SER A 66 -14.79 13.96 13.11
C SER A 66 -14.07 14.11 11.76
N ALA A 67 -12.86 14.69 11.76
CA ALA A 67 -12.04 14.78 10.55
C ALA A 67 -11.62 13.38 10.05
N ASN A 68 -11.29 12.45 10.96
CA ASN A 68 -10.97 11.07 10.59
C ASN A 68 -12.15 10.33 9.94
N SER A 69 -13.36 10.54 10.43
CA SER A 69 -14.57 9.95 9.81
C SER A 69 -14.74 10.41 8.37
N VAL A 70 -14.54 11.71 8.09
CA VAL A 70 -14.61 12.25 6.73
C VAL A 70 -13.46 11.72 5.87
N ALA A 71 -12.23 11.66 6.42
CA ALA A 71 -11.08 11.10 5.71
C ALA A 71 -11.25 9.61 5.38
N THR A 72 -11.87 8.83 6.28
CA THR A 72 -12.19 7.40 6.04
C THR A 72 -13.25 7.24 4.96
N PHE A 73 -14.26 8.11 4.92
CA PHE A 73 -15.23 8.13 3.83
C PHE A 73 -14.55 8.50 2.50
N ALA A 74 -13.69 9.52 2.52
CA ALA A 74 -12.91 9.92 1.34
C ALA A 74 -11.98 8.78 0.86
N LEU A 75 -11.39 8.00 1.77
CA LEU A 75 -10.64 6.78 1.46
C LEU A 75 -11.48 5.77 0.66
N ALA A 76 -12.71 5.51 1.10
CA ALA A 76 -13.59 4.59 0.38
C ALA A 76 -13.89 5.09 -1.04
N CYS A 77 -14.20 6.38 -1.21
CA CYS A 77 -14.35 6.99 -2.53
C CYS A 77 -13.06 6.90 -3.37
N GLY A 78 -11.90 7.13 -2.74
CA GLY A 78 -10.58 7.00 -3.36
C GLY A 78 -10.32 5.57 -3.85
N CYS A 79 -10.62 4.53 -3.05
CA CYS A 79 -10.47 3.13 -3.47
C CYS A 79 -11.28 2.82 -4.74
N LEU A 80 -12.52 3.32 -4.83
CA LEU A 80 -13.33 3.15 -6.03
C LEU A 80 -12.75 3.90 -7.24
N ALA A 81 -12.34 5.16 -7.04
CA ALA A 81 -11.78 5.99 -8.09
C ALA A 81 -10.45 5.43 -8.63
N PHE A 82 -9.51 5.09 -7.75
CA PHE A 82 -8.23 4.50 -8.15
C PHE A 82 -8.39 3.08 -8.71
N GLY A 83 -9.34 2.27 -8.19
CA GLY A 83 -9.66 0.97 -8.73
C GLY A 83 -10.17 1.08 -10.18
N TRP A 84 -11.18 1.92 -10.42
CA TRP A 84 -11.68 2.20 -11.76
C TRP A 84 -10.59 2.72 -12.70
N ALA A 85 -9.77 3.66 -12.23
CA ALA A 85 -8.66 4.19 -13.03
C ALA A 85 -7.61 3.11 -13.34
N ALA A 86 -7.34 2.20 -12.40
CA ALA A 86 -6.40 1.10 -12.59
C ALA A 86 -6.88 0.10 -13.66
N ASP A 87 -8.18 -0.16 -13.72
CA ASP A 87 -8.77 -1.01 -14.76
C ASP A 87 -8.66 -0.37 -16.13
N ARG A 88 -8.83 0.96 -16.23
CA ARG A 88 -8.80 1.69 -17.50
C ARG A 88 -7.39 2.04 -17.99
N TYR A 89 -6.52 2.49 -17.10
CA TYR A 89 -5.19 3.03 -17.44
C TYR A 89 -4.02 2.11 -17.05
N GLY A 90 -4.30 1.05 -16.33
CA GLY A 90 -3.34 0.06 -15.87
C GLY A 90 -2.85 0.28 -14.43
N ALA A 91 -2.84 -0.81 -13.66
CA ALA A 91 -2.55 -0.78 -12.23
C ALA A 91 -1.18 -0.18 -11.88
N ALA A 92 -0.14 -0.46 -12.69
CA ALA A 92 1.20 0.09 -12.44
C ALA A 92 1.24 1.62 -12.54
N ARG A 93 0.59 2.20 -13.58
CA ARG A 93 0.54 3.67 -13.73
C ARG A 93 -0.21 4.32 -12.57
N ILE A 94 -1.36 3.76 -12.21
CA ILE A 94 -2.20 4.32 -11.14
C ILE A 94 -1.53 4.15 -9.78
N LEU A 95 -0.80 3.06 -9.52
CA LEU A 95 0.03 2.94 -8.33
C LEU A 95 1.05 4.08 -8.25
N GLY A 96 1.77 4.37 -9.34
CA GLY A 96 2.78 5.44 -9.37
C GLY A 96 2.17 6.83 -9.14
N ILE A 97 1.12 7.18 -9.89
CA ILE A 97 0.44 8.48 -9.77
C ILE A 97 -0.18 8.63 -8.38
N GLY A 98 -0.91 7.62 -7.90
CA GLY A 98 -1.55 7.65 -6.60
C GLY A 98 -0.55 7.72 -5.45
N SER A 99 0.60 7.01 -5.54
CA SER A 99 1.67 7.13 -4.55
C SER A 99 2.28 8.54 -4.53
N ALA A 100 2.50 9.16 -5.69
CA ALA A 100 2.98 10.54 -5.77
C ALA A 100 1.97 11.53 -5.19
N LEU A 101 0.68 11.38 -5.49
CA LEU A 101 -0.38 12.19 -4.91
C LEU A 101 -0.48 12.02 -3.39
N LEU A 102 -0.38 10.78 -2.90
CA LEU A 102 -0.38 10.49 -1.46
C LEU A 102 0.81 11.15 -0.76
N LEU A 103 1.99 11.08 -1.36
CA LEU A 103 3.19 11.75 -0.83
C LEU A 103 2.95 13.25 -0.66
N CYS A 104 2.47 13.92 -1.70
CA CYS A 104 2.15 15.35 -1.65
C CYS A 104 1.05 15.66 -0.61
N ALA A 105 -0.01 14.85 -0.57
CA ALA A 105 -1.13 15.05 0.34
C ALA A 105 -0.74 14.88 1.82
N VAL A 106 0.14 13.92 2.14
CA VAL A 106 0.60 13.71 3.51
C VAL A 106 1.48 14.87 3.98
N TYR A 107 2.38 15.36 3.14
CA TYR A 107 3.14 16.56 3.50
C TYR A 107 2.24 17.78 3.62
N ALA A 108 1.31 17.99 2.69
CA ALA A 108 0.35 19.10 2.79
C ALA A 108 -0.46 19.02 4.09
N LEU A 109 -0.89 17.83 4.51
CA LEU A 109 -1.60 17.62 5.77
C LEU A 109 -0.76 18.09 6.97
N TYR A 110 0.46 17.58 7.13
CA TYR A 110 1.28 17.90 8.31
C TYR A 110 1.76 19.34 8.31
N PHE A 111 2.21 19.90 7.18
CA PHE A 111 2.62 21.29 7.08
C PHE A 111 1.42 22.25 7.21
N GLY A 112 0.31 21.95 6.57
CA GLY A 112 -0.88 22.80 6.62
C GLY A 112 -1.46 22.88 8.03
N VAL A 113 -1.59 21.75 8.73
CA VAL A 113 -2.11 21.70 10.11
C VAL A 113 -1.13 22.36 11.09
N ALA A 114 0.18 22.26 10.86
CA ALA A 114 1.17 22.97 11.66
C ALA A 114 1.03 24.50 11.56
N HIS A 115 0.53 24.99 10.43
CA HIS A 115 0.33 26.41 10.18
C HIS A 115 -1.04 26.89 10.65
N ASP A 116 -2.09 26.11 10.36
CA ASP A 116 -3.46 26.38 10.77
C ASP A 116 -4.22 25.07 11.05
N GLY A 117 -4.58 24.86 12.32
CA GLY A 117 -5.36 23.68 12.73
C GLY A 117 -6.75 23.58 12.07
N GLY A 118 -7.30 24.71 11.57
CA GLY A 118 -8.55 24.74 10.81
C GLY A 118 -8.48 23.98 9.48
N LEU A 119 -7.28 23.83 8.91
CA LEU A 119 -7.04 23.09 7.68
C LEU A 119 -7.07 21.58 7.84
N LEU A 120 -7.21 21.05 9.08
CA LEU A 120 -7.22 19.60 9.31
C LEU A 120 -8.27 18.89 8.46
N ARG A 121 -9.53 19.33 8.49
CA ARG A 121 -10.62 18.65 7.78
C ARG A 121 -10.38 18.55 6.28
N PRO A 122 -10.15 19.65 5.53
CA PRO A 122 -9.96 19.56 4.09
C PRO A 122 -8.69 18.79 3.71
N LEU A 123 -7.56 19.03 4.37
CA LEU A 123 -6.31 18.35 4.03
C LEU A 123 -6.34 16.86 4.39
N TYR A 124 -6.97 16.52 5.51
CA TYR A 124 -7.11 15.12 5.90
C TYR A 124 -8.07 14.36 4.98
N SER A 125 -9.12 15.01 4.48
CA SER A 125 -10.01 14.42 3.48
C SER A 125 -9.29 14.14 2.17
N ILE A 126 -8.45 15.08 1.71
CA ILE A 126 -7.60 14.90 0.51
C ILE A 126 -6.60 13.75 0.73
N ALA A 127 -5.91 13.73 1.88
CA ALA A 127 -4.99 12.66 2.21
C ALA A 127 -5.70 11.30 2.27
N GLY A 128 -6.88 11.23 2.90
CA GLY A 128 -7.72 10.04 2.94
C GLY A 128 -8.11 9.55 1.55
N PHE A 129 -8.54 10.44 0.66
CA PHE A 129 -8.81 10.07 -0.74
C PHE A 129 -7.57 9.49 -1.44
N CYS A 130 -6.41 10.11 -1.26
CA CYS A 130 -5.15 9.64 -1.85
C CYS A 130 -4.71 8.29 -1.27
N VAL A 131 -5.00 8.00 0.02
CA VAL A 131 -4.79 6.65 0.59
C VAL A 131 -5.55 5.60 -0.20
N GLY A 132 -6.64 5.95 -0.87
CA GLY A 132 -7.40 5.05 -1.74
C GLY A 132 -6.59 4.33 -2.82
N VAL A 133 -5.37 4.80 -3.16
CA VAL A 133 -4.43 4.08 -4.04
C VAL A 133 -4.14 2.67 -3.54
N VAL A 134 -4.28 2.39 -2.24
CA VAL A 134 -4.12 1.04 -1.67
C VAL A 134 -5.08 0.02 -2.28
N GLY A 135 -6.22 0.46 -2.83
CA GLY A 135 -7.16 -0.40 -3.55
C GLY A 135 -6.59 -1.03 -4.82
N VAL A 136 -5.50 -0.46 -5.37
CA VAL A 136 -4.80 -1.01 -6.55
C VAL A 136 -3.86 -2.15 -6.17
N VAL A 137 -3.39 -2.20 -4.91
CA VAL A 137 -2.38 -3.16 -4.44
C VAL A 137 -2.80 -4.63 -4.65
N PRO A 138 -4.03 -5.06 -4.29
CA PRO A 138 -4.45 -6.44 -4.52
C PRO A 138 -4.39 -6.86 -6.00
N THR A 139 -4.71 -5.97 -6.92
CA THR A 139 -4.64 -6.23 -8.36
C THR A 139 -3.20 -6.51 -8.80
N ILE A 140 -2.23 -5.76 -8.29
CA ILE A 140 -0.81 -5.99 -8.57
C ILE A 140 -0.34 -7.31 -7.99
N MET A 141 -0.72 -7.59 -6.75
CA MET A 141 -0.34 -8.84 -6.07
C MET A 141 -0.89 -10.08 -6.79
N VAL A 142 -2.16 -10.06 -7.19
CA VAL A 142 -2.80 -11.17 -7.93
C VAL A 142 -2.08 -11.44 -9.25
N ARG A 143 -1.64 -10.38 -9.94
CA ARG A 143 -0.93 -10.50 -11.23
C ARG A 143 0.55 -10.90 -11.07
N ALA A 144 1.12 -10.78 -9.88
CA ALA A 144 2.51 -11.14 -9.62
C ALA A 144 2.76 -12.65 -9.55
N PHE A 145 1.72 -13.46 -9.30
CA PHE A 145 1.85 -14.91 -9.14
C PHE A 145 1.22 -15.69 -10.29
N GLU A 146 1.86 -16.81 -10.64
CA GLU A 146 1.29 -17.78 -11.56
C GLU A 146 -0.03 -18.38 -11.03
N PRO A 147 -1.01 -18.68 -11.91
CA PRO A 147 -2.32 -19.19 -11.48
C PRO A 147 -2.28 -20.38 -10.54
N ALA A 148 -1.32 -21.31 -10.76
CA ALA A 148 -1.21 -22.56 -10.00
C ALA A 148 -0.86 -22.36 -8.50
N VAL A 149 -0.15 -21.29 -8.16
CA VAL A 149 0.34 -21.02 -6.80
C VAL A 149 -0.13 -19.65 -6.26
N ARG A 150 -0.96 -18.96 -7.02
CA ARG A 150 -1.41 -17.58 -6.74
C ARG A 150 -2.02 -17.43 -5.34
N PHE A 151 -2.92 -18.32 -4.97
CA PHE A 151 -3.59 -18.26 -3.66
C PHE A 151 -2.59 -18.37 -2.52
N SER A 152 -1.68 -19.37 -2.58
CA SER A 152 -0.67 -19.59 -1.53
C SER A 152 0.35 -18.45 -1.47
N GLY A 153 0.80 -17.96 -2.64
CA GLY A 153 1.75 -16.86 -2.72
C GLY A 153 1.18 -15.56 -2.20
N LEU A 154 -0.04 -15.23 -2.61
CA LEU A 154 -0.75 -14.02 -2.17
C LEU A 154 -1.03 -14.06 -0.67
N SER A 155 -1.63 -15.15 -0.16
CA SER A 155 -1.93 -15.30 1.27
C SER A 155 -0.67 -15.22 2.12
N PHE A 156 0.39 -15.91 1.73
CA PHE A 156 1.66 -15.87 2.47
C PHE A 156 2.26 -14.46 2.50
N SER A 157 2.42 -13.84 1.34
CA SER A 157 3.05 -12.51 1.23
C SER A 157 2.27 -11.44 1.97
N TYR A 158 0.94 -11.45 1.83
CA TYR A 158 0.06 -10.49 2.48
C TYR A 158 0.08 -10.64 3.99
N ASN A 159 -0.15 -11.86 4.51
CA ASN A 159 -0.19 -12.07 5.96
C ASN A 159 1.16 -11.82 6.61
N LEU A 160 2.26 -12.24 5.97
CA LEU A 160 3.61 -11.97 6.49
C LEU A 160 3.92 -10.47 6.49
N ALA A 161 3.57 -9.75 5.42
CA ALA A 161 3.76 -8.30 5.35
C ALA A 161 2.93 -7.56 6.42
N TYR A 162 1.67 -7.96 6.61
CA TYR A 162 0.81 -7.35 7.63
C TYR A 162 1.29 -7.67 9.06
N ALA A 163 1.72 -8.89 9.32
CA ALA A 163 2.27 -9.25 10.63
C ALA A 163 3.53 -8.44 10.98
N LEU A 164 4.45 -8.31 10.01
CA LEU A 164 5.70 -7.56 10.21
C LEU A 164 5.45 -6.05 10.21
N PHE A 165 4.90 -5.52 9.13
CA PHE A 165 4.83 -4.07 8.92
C PHE A 165 3.64 -3.42 9.63
N GLY A 166 2.53 -4.16 9.85
CA GLY A 166 1.41 -3.70 10.66
C GLY A 166 1.81 -3.45 12.12
N GLY A 167 2.58 -4.36 12.69
CA GLY A 167 3.09 -4.22 14.05
C GLY A 167 4.26 -3.24 14.17
N LEU A 168 5.20 -3.26 13.21
CA LEU A 168 6.41 -2.42 13.26
C LEU A 168 6.14 -0.97 12.89
N THR A 169 5.17 -0.67 12.02
CA THR A 169 4.88 0.70 11.55
C THR A 169 4.61 1.67 12.70
N PRO A 170 3.71 1.41 13.67
CA PRO A 170 3.49 2.33 14.78
C PRO A 170 4.76 2.55 15.61
N LEU A 171 5.51 1.47 15.89
CA LEU A 171 6.74 1.54 16.64
C LEU A 171 7.78 2.40 15.93
N MET A 172 8.02 2.17 14.64
CA MET A 172 8.95 2.95 13.83
C MET A 172 8.58 4.43 13.79
N VAL A 173 7.30 4.74 13.58
CA VAL A 173 6.82 6.11 13.55
C VAL A 173 7.05 6.79 14.90
N ILE A 174 6.71 6.15 16.03
CA ILE A 174 6.90 6.72 17.37
C ILE A 174 8.39 6.92 17.69
N LEU A 175 9.26 5.99 17.29
CA LEU A 175 10.71 6.15 17.47
C LEU A 175 11.27 7.29 16.63
N LEU A 176 10.88 7.39 15.38
CA LEU A 176 11.30 8.45 14.46
C LEU A 176 10.78 9.84 14.89
N MET A 177 9.63 9.90 15.54
CA MET A 177 9.10 11.16 16.11
C MET A 177 9.99 11.77 17.20
N ARG A 178 10.91 10.99 17.80
CA ARG A 178 11.92 11.54 18.69
C ARG A 178 12.95 12.41 17.97
N LEU A 179 13.13 12.19 16.67
CA LEU A 179 14.05 12.93 15.79
C LEU A 179 13.36 14.10 15.08
N SER A 180 12.11 13.92 14.68
CA SER A 180 11.35 14.95 13.95
C SER A 180 9.85 14.79 14.16
N PRO A 181 9.11 15.89 14.45
CA PRO A 181 7.64 15.89 14.47
C PRO A 181 7.02 15.47 13.13
N MET A 182 7.76 15.65 12.03
CA MET A 182 7.34 15.29 10.66
C MET A 182 7.61 13.83 10.31
N ALA A 183 8.14 13.02 11.25
CA ALA A 183 8.47 11.62 11.02
C ALA A 183 7.33 10.76 10.42
N PRO A 184 6.06 10.92 10.83
CA PRO A 184 4.97 10.18 10.19
C PRO A 184 4.87 10.47 8.69
N ALA A 185 5.00 11.75 8.29
CA ALA A 185 5.00 12.14 6.89
C ALA A 185 6.20 11.58 6.13
N HIS A 186 7.39 11.66 6.71
CA HIS A 186 8.62 11.10 6.09
C HIS A 186 8.54 9.59 5.91
N TYR A 187 7.99 8.86 6.90
CA TYR A 187 7.81 7.42 6.82
C TYR A 187 6.88 7.02 5.66
N VAL A 188 5.71 7.65 5.56
CA VAL A 188 4.78 7.39 4.45
C VAL A 188 5.40 7.81 3.11
N ALA A 189 6.07 8.97 3.06
CA ALA A 189 6.72 9.45 1.85
C ALA A 189 7.80 8.50 1.32
N ALA A 190 8.62 7.92 2.20
CA ALA A 190 9.63 6.94 1.81
C ALA A 190 9.00 5.71 1.13
N LEU A 191 7.87 5.23 1.65
CA LEU A 191 7.14 4.11 1.06
C LEU A 191 6.38 4.50 -0.21
N CYS A 192 5.87 5.74 -0.30
CA CYS A 192 5.31 6.26 -1.55
C CYS A 192 6.37 6.34 -2.66
N LEU A 193 7.59 6.76 -2.35
CA LEU A 193 8.71 6.73 -3.30
C LEU A 193 9.02 5.29 -3.75
N ALA A 194 9.05 4.34 -2.82
CA ALA A 194 9.19 2.93 -3.18
C ALA A 194 8.04 2.45 -4.09
N GLY A 195 6.80 2.87 -3.81
CA GLY A 195 5.63 2.61 -4.67
C GLY A 195 5.78 3.16 -6.09
N VAL A 196 6.30 4.38 -6.22
CA VAL A 196 6.61 4.99 -7.53
C VAL A 196 7.69 4.19 -8.26
N LEU A 197 8.77 3.78 -7.57
CA LEU A 197 9.84 2.98 -8.17
C LEU A 197 9.32 1.61 -8.64
N VAL A 198 8.48 0.95 -7.84
CA VAL A 198 7.80 -0.30 -8.24
C VAL A 198 6.94 -0.08 -9.47
N ALA A 199 6.18 1.01 -9.53
CA ALA A 199 5.34 1.35 -10.68
C ALA A 199 6.16 1.52 -11.96
N ILE A 200 7.30 2.22 -11.89
CA ILE A 200 8.24 2.41 -13.01
C ILE A 200 8.82 1.06 -13.45
N TRP A 201 9.24 0.23 -12.51
CA TRP A 201 9.79 -1.09 -12.80
C TRP A 201 8.78 -2.01 -13.49
N LEU A 202 7.55 -2.06 -12.99
CA LEU A 202 6.46 -2.84 -13.59
C LEU A 202 6.11 -2.33 -15.00
N HIS A 203 6.19 -1.01 -15.21
CA HIS A 203 5.88 -0.43 -16.52
C HIS A 203 6.95 -0.78 -17.55
N ARG A 204 8.24 -0.70 -17.19
CA ARG A 204 9.36 -1.07 -18.06
C ARG A 204 9.37 -2.55 -18.43
N GLY A 205 9.16 -3.44 -17.44
CA GLY A 205 9.11 -4.89 -17.69
C GLY A 205 8.00 -5.30 -18.67
N ARG A 206 6.90 -4.56 -18.75
CA ARG A 206 5.82 -4.79 -19.70
C ARG A 206 6.18 -4.33 -21.12
N THR A 207 6.95 -3.26 -21.27
CA THR A 207 7.44 -2.76 -22.57
C THR A 207 8.49 -3.71 -23.16
N ASP A 208 9.36 -4.26 -22.34
CA ASP A 208 10.40 -5.21 -22.80
C ASP A 208 9.80 -6.56 -23.26
N SER A 209 8.70 -7.01 -22.64
CA SER A 209 8.01 -8.22 -23.10
C SER A 209 7.31 -8.04 -24.45
N LEU A 210 6.79 -6.85 -24.73
CA LEU A 210 6.17 -6.52 -26.04
C LEU A 210 7.24 -6.41 -27.14
N ASN A 211 8.42 -5.87 -26.85
CA ASN A 211 9.51 -5.74 -27.82
C ASN A 211 10.21 -7.08 -28.13
N ARG A 212 10.05 -8.11 -27.31
CA ARG A 212 10.60 -9.46 -27.55
C ARG A 212 9.65 -10.37 -28.35
N SER A 213 8.40 -9.94 -28.55
CA SER A 213 7.38 -10.68 -29.28
C SER A 213 7.20 -10.19 -30.75
N VAL A 214 8.02 -9.25 -31.19
CA VAL A 214 8.19 -8.78 -32.58
C VAL A 214 9.52 -9.29 -33.13
#